data_82581c3d7f6a59414435d6ab5f80d280
#
_entry.id   82581c3d7f6a59414435d6ab5f80d280
#
_cell.length_a   1.000
_cell.length_b   1.000
_cell.length_c   1.000
_cell.angle_alpha   90.00
_cell.angle_beta   90.00
_cell.angle_gamma   90.00
#
_symmetry.space_group_name_H-M   'P 1'
#
loop_
_entity.id
_entity.type
_entity.pdbx_description
1 polymer ?
#
loop_
_entity_poly.entity_id
_entity_poly.type
_entity_poly.pdbx_seq_one_letter_code
_entity_poly.pdbx_strand_id
1 'polypeptide(L)'
;MQHDLAYLADILQAATLVHNFVEGTTYEDFAGDVKTQAAVIREFEIMGEAAGRVSTLFAVDHPELPWRQMVAMRNRLIHGYDDIDLEVVWEAAHTNIPKLIELIAPLVKDEEE
;
A
#
# COMPACT_ATOMS: atom_id res chain seq x y z
N MET A 1 -10.26 -0.04 17.15
CA MET A 1 -9.20 0.59 17.94
C MET A 1 -8.24 -0.41 18.52
N GLN A 2 -8.72 -1.47 19.11
CA GLN A 2 -7.87 -2.51 19.71
C GLN A 2 -6.89 -3.13 18.71
N HIS A 3 -7.25 -3.21 17.42
CA HIS A 3 -6.42 -3.86 16.40
C HIS A 3 -5.80 -2.87 15.42
N ASP A 4 -5.96 -1.57 15.66
CA ASP A 4 -5.46 -0.57 14.70
C ASP A 4 -3.95 -0.68 14.50
N LEU A 5 -3.19 -0.87 15.59
CA LEU A 5 -1.74 -1.00 15.49
C LEU A 5 -1.32 -2.17 14.58
N ALA A 6 -2.02 -3.31 14.71
CA ALA A 6 -1.72 -4.47 13.87
C ALA A 6 -1.97 -4.17 12.40
N TYR A 7 -3.07 -3.48 12.08
CA TYR A 7 -3.36 -3.10 10.70
C TYR A 7 -2.37 -2.09 10.15
N LEU A 8 -1.94 -1.13 10.98
CA LEU A 8 -0.90 -0.18 10.58
C LEU A 8 0.42 -0.88 10.29
N ALA A 9 0.78 -1.86 11.12
CA ALA A 9 1.99 -2.64 10.91
C ALA A 9 1.91 -3.43 9.60
N ASP A 10 0.74 -3.99 9.28
CA ASP A 10 0.53 -4.71 8.02
C ASP A 10 0.68 -3.77 6.83
N ILE A 11 0.13 -2.54 6.93
CA ILE A 11 0.27 -1.55 5.87
C ILE A 11 1.74 -1.19 5.67
N LEU A 12 2.46 -0.92 6.75
CA LEU A 12 3.88 -0.57 6.67
C LEU A 12 4.71 -1.69 6.06
N GLN A 13 4.47 -2.93 6.48
CA GLN A 13 5.19 -4.07 5.94
C GLN A 13 4.93 -4.22 4.44
N ALA A 14 3.67 -4.14 4.03
CA ALA A 14 3.31 -4.27 2.62
C ALA A 14 3.93 -3.14 1.79
N ALA A 15 3.87 -1.90 2.29
CA ALA A 15 4.46 -0.76 1.60
C ALA A 15 5.98 -0.90 1.45
N THR A 16 6.64 -1.38 2.51
CA THR A 16 8.08 -1.62 2.48
C THR A 16 8.45 -2.67 1.44
N LEU A 17 7.66 -3.75 1.35
CA LEU A 17 7.88 -4.79 0.34
C LEU A 17 7.71 -4.23 -1.07
N VAL A 18 6.67 -3.44 -1.32
CA VAL A 18 6.47 -2.82 -2.63
C VAL A 18 7.68 -1.96 -3.00
N HIS A 19 8.13 -1.13 -2.06
CA HIS A 19 9.31 -0.28 -2.28
C HIS A 19 10.52 -1.12 -2.67
N ASN A 20 10.77 -2.21 -1.94
CA ASN A 20 11.91 -3.07 -2.21
C ASN A 20 11.81 -3.76 -3.57
N PHE A 21 10.58 -4.16 -3.95
CA PHE A 21 10.38 -4.87 -5.23
C PHE A 21 10.67 -3.99 -6.44
N VAL A 22 10.40 -2.68 -6.35
CA VAL A 22 10.54 -1.79 -7.50
C VAL A 22 11.79 -0.92 -7.44
N GLU A 23 12.50 -0.92 -6.32
CA GLU A 23 13.69 -0.09 -6.15
C GLU A 23 14.73 -0.41 -7.22
N GLY A 24 15.23 0.64 -7.87
CA GLY A 24 16.27 0.48 -8.89
C GLY A 24 15.77 -0.03 -10.22
N THR A 25 14.45 -0.19 -10.41
CA THR A 25 13.89 -0.66 -11.68
C THR A 25 13.24 0.49 -12.44
N THR A 26 13.05 0.28 -13.74
CA THR A 26 12.32 1.23 -14.61
C THR A 26 10.91 0.71 -14.85
N TYR A 27 10.06 1.56 -15.41
CA TYR A 27 8.72 1.12 -15.82
C TYR A 27 8.81 -0.02 -16.85
N GLU A 28 9.75 0.08 -17.79
CA GLU A 28 9.92 -0.97 -18.80
C GLU A 28 10.27 -2.31 -18.17
N ASP A 29 11.14 -2.31 -17.15
CA ASP A 29 11.47 -3.52 -16.40
C ASP A 29 10.25 -4.09 -15.73
N PHE A 30 9.46 -3.22 -15.06
CA PHE A 30 8.25 -3.63 -14.36
C PHE A 30 7.20 -4.17 -15.33
N ALA A 31 7.02 -3.51 -16.46
CA ALA A 31 6.02 -3.89 -17.46
C ALA A 31 6.35 -5.24 -18.11
N GLY A 32 7.62 -5.62 -18.13
CA GLY A 32 8.06 -6.90 -18.69
C GLY A 32 8.25 -8.00 -17.66
N ASP A 33 7.92 -7.77 -16.39
CA ASP A 33 8.20 -8.72 -15.31
C ASP A 33 6.90 -9.09 -14.58
N VAL A 34 6.25 -10.15 -15.07
CA VAL A 34 4.96 -10.61 -14.53
C VAL A 34 5.09 -11.00 -13.06
N LYS A 35 6.21 -11.59 -12.67
CA LYS A 35 6.43 -12.01 -11.29
C LYS A 35 6.45 -10.80 -10.35
N THR A 36 7.18 -9.75 -10.70
CA THR A 36 7.20 -8.55 -9.88
C THR A 36 5.85 -7.85 -9.87
N GLN A 37 5.15 -7.80 -11.01
CA GLN A 37 3.79 -7.27 -11.07
C GLN A 37 2.88 -7.99 -10.08
N ALA A 38 2.90 -9.31 -10.07
CA ALA A 38 2.05 -10.11 -9.19
C ALA A 38 2.39 -9.85 -7.72
N ALA A 39 3.67 -9.75 -7.39
CA ALA A 39 4.11 -9.49 -6.03
C ALA A 39 3.65 -8.11 -5.55
N VAL A 40 3.82 -7.09 -6.38
CA VAL A 40 3.40 -5.72 -6.06
C VAL A 40 1.89 -5.64 -5.88
N ILE A 41 1.14 -6.24 -6.80
CA ILE A 41 -0.32 -6.25 -6.75
C ILE A 41 -0.81 -6.90 -5.45
N ARG A 42 -0.22 -8.02 -5.07
CA ARG A 42 -0.59 -8.70 -3.83
C ARG A 42 -0.40 -7.79 -2.61
N GLU A 43 0.70 -7.06 -2.56
CA GLU A 43 0.95 -6.18 -1.41
C GLU A 43 0.00 -4.98 -1.39
N PHE A 44 -0.38 -4.45 -2.55
CA PHE A 44 -1.41 -3.40 -2.60
C PHE A 44 -2.76 -3.92 -2.11
N GLU A 45 -3.10 -5.16 -2.41
CA GLU A 45 -4.34 -5.78 -1.91
C GLU A 45 -4.31 -5.90 -0.39
N ILE A 46 -3.18 -6.34 0.17
CA ILE A 46 -3.00 -6.44 1.62
C ILE A 46 -3.13 -5.06 2.27
N MET A 47 -2.49 -4.05 1.69
CA MET A 47 -2.55 -2.68 2.18
C MET A 47 -3.99 -2.16 2.25
N GLY A 48 -4.73 -2.34 1.17
CA GLY A 48 -6.10 -1.87 1.10
C GLY A 48 -7.04 -2.61 2.05
N GLU A 49 -6.82 -3.91 2.21
CA GLU A 49 -7.59 -4.71 3.16
C GLU A 49 -7.35 -4.23 4.59
N ALA A 50 -6.08 -4.02 4.96
CA ALA A 50 -5.75 -3.52 6.29
C ALA A 50 -6.29 -2.11 6.51
N ALA A 51 -6.13 -1.22 5.52
CA ALA A 51 -6.64 0.15 5.62
C ALA A 51 -8.14 0.19 5.85
N GLY A 52 -8.88 -0.71 5.20
CA GLY A 52 -10.33 -0.78 5.35
C GLY A 52 -10.78 -1.27 6.73
N ARG A 53 -9.87 -1.89 7.48
CA ARG A 53 -10.18 -2.43 8.82
C ARG A 53 -9.78 -1.50 9.96
N VAL A 54 -9.01 -0.46 9.65
CA VAL A 54 -8.64 0.54 10.67
C VAL A 54 -9.92 1.25 11.14
N SER A 55 -9.99 1.54 12.44
CA SER A 55 -11.18 2.18 13.01
C SER A 55 -11.41 3.56 12.42
N THR A 56 -12.68 3.95 12.34
CA THR A 56 -13.06 5.26 11.83
C THR A 56 -12.45 6.38 12.66
N LEU A 57 -12.39 6.21 13.97
CA LEU A 57 -11.79 7.21 14.86
C LEU A 57 -10.33 7.43 14.53
N PHE A 58 -9.58 6.35 14.35
CA PHE A 58 -8.15 6.46 14.03
C PHE A 58 -7.97 7.15 12.67
N ALA A 59 -8.75 6.74 11.67
CA ALA A 59 -8.64 7.31 10.33
C ALA A 59 -8.97 8.81 10.32
N VAL A 60 -9.97 9.22 11.09
CA VAL A 60 -10.35 10.64 11.20
C VAL A 60 -9.24 11.45 11.89
N ASP A 61 -8.58 10.85 12.89
CA ASP A 61 -7.50 11.51 13.60
C ASP A 61 -6.21 11.61 12.77
N HIS A 62 -6.09 10.83 11.70
CA HIS A 62 -4.90 10.80 10.85
C HIS A 62 -5.27 11.00 9.39
N PRO A 63 -5.85 12.18 9.04
CA PRO A 63 -6.29 12.44 7.66
C PRO A 63 -5.15 12.61 6.67
N GLU A 64 -3.93 12.73 7.14
CA GLU A 64 -2.74 12.81 6.29
C GLU A 64 -2.46 11.49 5.56
N LEU A 65 -2.98 10.36 6.06
CA LEU A 65 -2.80 9.06 5.42
C LEU A 65 -3.86 8.87 4.33
N PRO A 66 -3.48 8.26 3.19
CA PRO A 66 -4.39 8.12 2.05
C PRO A 66 -5.31 6.89 2.18
N TRP A 67 -6.16 6.89 3.20
CA TRP A 67 -7.06 5.74 3.51
C TRP A 67 -7.91 5.34 2.32
N ARG A 68 -8.56 6.34 1.71
CA ARG A 68 -9.49 6.11 0.61
C ARG A 68 -8.78 5.55 -0.61
N GLN A 69 -7.59 6.07 -0.92
CA GLN A 69 -6.81 5.62 -2.06
C GLN A 69 -6.33 4.18 -1.89
N MET A 70 -5.93 3.80 -0.67
CA MET A 70 -5.51 2.42 -0.39
C MET A 70 -6.65 1.44 -0.60
N VAL A 71 -7.83 1.76 -0.09
CA VAL A 71 -9.02 0.90 -0.25
C VAL A 71 -9.43 0.85 -1.72
N ALA A 72 -9.41 1.99 -2.41
CA ALA A 72 -9.79 2.06 -3.83
C ALA A 72 -8.85 1.22 -4.70
N MET A 73 -7.54 1.27 -4.42
CA MET A 73 -6.56 0.45 -5.16
C MET A 73 -6.86 -1.04 -4.98
N ARG A 74 -7.09 -1.46 -3.73
CA ARG A 74 -7.43 -2.85 -3.45
C ARG A 74 -8.65 -3.30 -4.23
N ASN A 75 -9.72 -2.50 -4.21
CA ASN A 75 -10.96 -2.84 -4.90
C ASN A 75 -10.75 -2.93 -6.40
N ARG A 76 -9.98 -2.01 -6.96
CA ARG A 76 -9.68 -1.98 -8.38
C ARG A 76 -8.89 -3.21 -8.82
N LEU A 77 -7.91 -3.63 -8.03
CA LEU A 77 -7.06 -4.77 -8.35
C LEU A 77 -7.81 -6.09 -8.23
N ILE A 78 -8.69 -6.21 -7.23
CA ILE A 78 -9.46 -7.45 -7.02
C ILE A 78 -10.60 -7.58 -8.02
N HIS A 79 -11.36 -6.50 -8.25
CA HIS A 79 -12.54 -6.55 -9.10
C HIS A 79 -12.23 -6.34 -10.58
N GLY A 80 -11.11 -5.70 -10.90
CA GLY A 80 -10.68 -5.45 -12.28
C GLY A 80 -9.41 -6.19 -12.67
N TYR A 81 -9.20 -7.39 -12.13
CA TYR A 81 -7.95 -8.13 -12.33
C TYR A 81 -7.66 -8.44 -13.81
N ASP A 82 -8.67 -8.46 -14.64
CA ASP A 82 -8.53 -8.75 -16.07
C ASP A 82 -8.20 -7.49 -16.89
N ASP A 83 -8.16 -6.34 -16.28
CA ASP A 83 -7.91 -5.06 -16.96
C ASP A 83 -7.12 -4.11 -16.06
N ILE A 84 -5.98 -4.60 -15.56
CA ILE A 84 -5.13 -3.82 -14.67
C ILE A 84 -4.28 -2.85 -15.48
N ASP A 85 -4.32 -1.56 -15.08
CA ASP A 85 -3.49 -0.52 -15.67
C ASP A 85 -2.14 -0.52 -14.94
N LEU A 86 -1.13 -1.09 -15.61
CA LEU A 86 0.21 -1.21 -15.02
C LEU A 86 0.87 0.14 -14.75
N GLU A 87 0.54 1.18 -15.54
CA GLU A 87 1.08 2.51 -15.29
C GLU A 87 0.58 3.09 -13.98
N VAL A 88 -0.69 2.85 -13.65
CA VAL A 88 -1.27 3.28 -12.39
C VAL A 88 -0.61 2.56 -11.23
N VAL A 89 -0.41 1.25 -11.35
CA VAL A 89 0.26 0.45 -10.31
C VAL A 89 1.70 0.92 -10.13
N TRP A 90 2.42 1.13 -11.22
CA TRP A 90 3.81 1.60 -11.19
C TRP A 90 3.91 2.97 -10.52
N GLU A 91 3.06 3.91 -10.89
CA GLU A 91 3.09 5.26 -10.33
C GLU A 91 2.84 5.21 -8.82
N ALA A 92 1.87 4.39 -8.38
CA ALA A 92 1.61 4.21 -6.96
C ALA A 92 2.83 3.63 -6.25
N ALA A 93 3.45 2.61 -6.82
CA ALA A 93 4.59 1.94 -6.22
C ALA A 93 5.83 2.85 -6.17
N HIS A 94 6.08 3.58 -7.24
CA HIS A 94 7.30 4.37 -7.40
C HIS A 94 7.21 5.71 -6.67
N THR A 95 6.06 6.37 -6.73
CA THR A 95 5.90 7.75 -6.24
C THR A 95 5.17 7.82 -4.91
N ASN A 96 4.04 7.10 -4.78
CA ASN A 96 3.17 7.25 -3.61
C ASN A 96 3.65 6.43 -2.41
N ILE A 97 4.20 5.25 -2.66
CA ILE A 97 4.62 4.36 -1.58
C ILE A 97 5.72 4.97 -0.70
N PRO A 98 6.78 5.60 -1.24
CA PRO A 98 7.79 6.22 -0.36
C PRO A 98 7.18 7.27 0.57
N LYS A 99 6.23 8.06 0.09
CA LYS A 99 5.55 9.06 0.92
C LYS A 99 4.70 8.41 2.01
N LEU A 100 4.01 7.33 1.66
CA LEU A 100 3.21 6.58 2.63
C LEU A 100 4.09 6.04 3.76
N ILE A 101 5.24 5.47 3.42
CA ILE A 101 6.17 4.94 4.42
C ILE A 101 6.60 6.04 5.38
N GLU A 102 6.94 7.24 4.86
CA GLU A 102 7.33 8.36 5.69
C GLU A 102 6.23 8.76 6.68
N LEU A 103 4.96 8.68 6.25
CA LEU A 103 3.83 9.07 7.10
C LEU A 103 3.46 8.01 8.11
N ILE A 104 3.54 6.73 7.74
CA ILE A 104 3.03 5.64 8.58
C ILE A 104 4.07 5.07 9.54
N ALA A 105 5.35 5.06 9.16
CA ALA A 105 6.40 4.47 9.99
C ALA A 105 6.45 5.08 11.40
N PRO A 106 6.39 6.41 11.56
CA PRO A 106 6.40 7.00 12.91
C PRO A 106 5.21 6.57 13.76
N LEU A 107 4.03 6.37 13.14
CA LEU A 107 2.84 5.97 13.88
C LEU A 107 2.97 4.56 14.43
N VAL A 108 3.52 3.64 13.66
CA VAL A 108 3.74 2.27 14.10
C VAL A 108 4.78 2.25 15.22
N LYS A 109 5.87 2.98 15.05
CA LYS A 109 6.94 3.02 16.03
C LYS A 109 6.47 3.63 17.35
N ASP A 110 5.74 4.76 17.29
CA ASP A 110 5.25 5.45 18.48
C ASP A 110 4.29 4.57 19.27
N GLU A 111 3.42 3.83 18.58
CA GLU A 111 2.46 2.96 19.24
C GLU A 111 3.14 1.74 19.90
N GLU A 112 4.26 1.29 19.35
CA GLU A 112 5.01 0.17 19.93
C GLU A 112 5.78 0.55 21.18
N GLU A 113 6.06 1.83 21.36
CA GLU A 113 6.74 2.34 22.56
C GLU A 113 5.74 2.63 23.67
#